data_1652ca9592db3df1e809bd33a4087304
#
_entry.id   1652ca9592db3df1e809bd33a4087304
#
_cell.length_a   1.000
_cell.length_b   1.000
_cell.length_c   1.000
_cell.angle_alpha   90.00
_cell.angle_beta   90.00
_cell.angle_gamma   90.00
#
_symmetry.space_group_name_H-M   'P 1'
#
loop_
_entity.id
_entity.type
_entity.pdbx_description
1 polymer ?
#
loop_
_entity_poly.entity_id
_entity_poly.type
_entity_poly.pdbx_seq_one_letter_code
_entity_poly.pdbx_strand_id
1 'polypeptide(L)'
;MKYAFIDGCRSLPQPRKKGKCPVCGAEVISKCGKKVMWHWAHVSTKHCDSWWENETQWHRDWKNNYPVEWQETVHFDSIDGEKHIADIKTDTGLVIEFQNSPISSEELEQRETFYKNIVWVINGEKFKKNFHILHGLPDPNSYLVKDVVFFPRKHNHQGKVFYRKSENPGNPKMVRIHGIHEIQEEIDKEYRGHHLYDWVRPRSVWYESDAKVYIDFGDELLWNLQIYDDRGLTCVQAISKLRFLKETGGNIES
;
A
#
# COMPACT_ATOMS: atom_id res chain seq x y z
N MET A 1 -16.52 11.75 3.41
CA MET A 1 -15.86 11.97 4.73
C MET A 1 -16.62 11.24 5.82
N LYS A 2 -15.91 10.60 6.72
CA LYS A 2 -16.49 9.93 7.90
C LYS A 2 -16.86 10.95 8.99
N TYR A 3 -16.10 12.03 9.11
CA TYR A 3 -16.25 13.04 10.18
C TYR A 3 -16.48 14.45 9.65
N ALA A 4 -17.27 15.24 10.39
CA ALA A 4 -17.42 16.68 10.22
C ALA A 4 -17.56 17.34 11.62
N PHE A 5 -17.48 18.66 11.71
CA PHE A 5 -17.71 19.39 12.95
C PHE A 5 -19.18 19.81 13.07
N ILE A 6 -19.83 19.42 14.17
CA ILE A 6 -21.12 19.96 14.63
C ILE A 6 -20.84 20.71 15.93
N ASP A 7 -21.15 21.99 15.99
CA ASP A 7 -20.94 22.83 17.17
C ASP A 7 -19.51 22.71 17.78
N GLY A 8 -18.51 22.61 16.89
CA GLY A 8 -17.12 22.47 17.29
C GLY A 8 -16.68 21.03 17.63
N CYS A 9 -17.62 20.08 17.73
CA CYS A 9 -17.34 18.69 18.05
C CYS A 9 -17.23 17.84 16.79
N ARG A 10 -16.17 17.02 16.68
CA ARG A 10 -15.97 16.05 15.61
C ARG A 10 -17.01 14.94 15.70
N SER A 11 -17.84 14.81 14.69
CA SER A 11 -19.05 14.00 14.73
C SER A 11 -19.21 13.11 13.50
N LEU A 12 -19.69 11.87 13.73
CA LEU A 12 -20.17 11.00 12.67
C LEU A 12 -21.46 11.56 12.04
N PRO A 13 -21.80 11.19 10.80
CA PRO A 13 -23.05 11.59 10.16
C PRO A 13 -24.24 11.09 10.96
N GLN A 14 -25.18 12.02 11.21
CA GLN A 14 -26.48 11.74 11.85
C GLN A 14 -27.60 12.21 10.93
N PRO A 15 -28.74 11.49 10.84
CA PRO A 15 -29.82 11.86 9.94
C PRO A 15 -30.25 13.33 10.06
N ARG A 16 -30.35 14.02 8.92
CA ARG A 16 -30.81 15.41 8.80
C ARG A 16 -29.93 16.47 9.48
N LYS A 17 -28.68 16.11 9.85
CA LYS A 17 -27.75 17.07 10.45
C LYS A 17 -26.91 17.76 9.37
N LYS A 18 -26.51 18.99 9.70
CA LYS A 18 -25.49 19.77 9.00
C LYS A 18 -24.26 19.90 9.86
N GLY A 19 -23.12 20.07 9.23
CA GLY A 19 -21.84 20.27 9.91
C GLY A 19 -20.90 21.13 9.07
N LYS A 20 -19.69 21.29 9.54
CA LYS A 20 -18.60 22.00 8.83
C LYS A 20 -17.50 21.03 8.43
N CYS A 21 -16.99 21.18 7.22
CA CYS A 21 -15.85 20.41 6.74
C CYS A 21 -14.60 20.74 7.56
N PRO A 22 -13.81 19.75 8.00
CA PRO A 22 -12.58 19.99 8.75
C PRO A 22 -11.48 20.68 7.93
N VAL A 23 -11.50 20.57 6.59
CA VAL A 23 -10.49 21.19 5.71
C VAL A 23 -10.85 22.62 5.34
N CYS A 24 -12.02 22.83 4.73
CA CYS A 24 -12.38 24.13 4.16
C CYS A 24 -13.39 24.93 4.98
N GLY A 25 -13.93 24.39 6.08
CA GLY A 25 -14.94 25.03 6.90
C GLY A 25 -16.33 25.17 6.27
N ALA A 26 -16.50 24.75 5.01
CA ALA A 26 -17.77 24.85 4.29
C ALA A 26 -18.85 23.93 4.89
N GLU A 27 -20.13 24.29 4.64
CA GLU A 27 -21.26 23.49 5.08
C GLU A 27 -21.25 22.11 4.40
N VAL A 28 -21.44 21.07 5.21
CA VAL A 28 -21.66 19.70 4.79
C VAL A 28 -22.97 19.16 5.33
N ILE A 29 -23.59 18.27 4.57
CA ILE A 29 -24.84 17.61 4.95
C ILE A 29 -24.60 16.10 5.15
N SER A 30 -25.32 15.55 6.11
CA SER A 30 -25.28 14.12 6.37
C SER A 30 -26.06 13.34 5.30
N LYS A 31 -25.43 12.34 4.70
CA LYS A 31 -26.04 11.37 3.80
C LYS A 31 -26.23 10.05 4.54
N CYS A 32 -27.43 9.83 5.09
CA CYS A 32 -27.75 8.69 5.96
C CYS A 32 -28.83 7.79 5.30
N GLY A 33 -28.66 7.47 4.02
CA GLY A 33 -29.56 6.60 3.26
C GLY A 33 -29.39 5.11 3.58
N LYS A 34 -30.34 4.28 3.15
CA LYS A 34 -30.31 2.82 3.35
C LYS A 34 -29.37 2.09 2.38
N LYS A 35 -29.06 2.70 1.24
CA LYS A 35 -28.29 2.06 0.15
C LYS A 35 -26.81 2.45 0.11
N VAL A 36 -26.46 3.56 0.76
CA VAL A 36 -25.12 4.12 0.72
C VAL A 36 -24.64 4.26 2.15
N MET A 37 -23.37 3.97 2.37
CA MET A 37 -22.70 4.15 3.64
C MET A 37 -22.86 5.60 4.13
N TRP A 38 -23.17 5.78 5.39
CA TRP A 38 -23.38 7.11 5.96
C TRP A 38 -22.10 7.93 5.92
N HIS A 39 -22.20 9.13 5.34
CA HIS A 39 -21.07 10.04 5.16
C HIS A 39 -21.51 11.50 5.17
N TRP A 40 -20.55 12.37 5.38
CA TRP A 40 -20.72 13.80 5.17
C TRP A 40 -20.38 14.17 3.74
N ALA A 41 -21.23 14.98 3.10
CA ALA A 41 -21.03 15.46 1.74
C ALA A 41 -21.13 16.99 1.71
N HIS A 42 -20.26 17.64 0.94
CA HIS A 42 -20.36 19.07 0.68
C HIS A 42 -21.67 19.40 -0.05
N VAL A 43 -22.24 20.55 0.28
CA VAL A 43 -23.38 21.10 -0.47
C VAL A 43 -22.91 21.57 -1.85
N SER A 44 -21.67 22.06 -1.94
CA SER A 44 -21.01 22.41 -3.19
C SER A 44 -19.64 21.71 -3.24
N THR A 45 -19.35 21.00 -4.33
CA THR A 45 -18.10 20.24 -4.49
C THR A 45 -16.88 21.07 -4.91
N LYS A 46 -17.04 22.40 -5.02
CA LYS A 46 -15.92 23.25 -5.43
C LYS A 46 -14.85 23.30 -4.31
N HIS A 47 -13.70 22.71 -4.61
CA HIS A 47 -12.39 22.99 -3.99
C HIS A 47 -12.18 22.62 -2.52
N CYS A 48 -12.54 21.40 -2.10
CA CYS A 48 -12.19 21.01 -0.74
C CYS A 48 -10.86 20.25 -0.66
N ASP A 49 -10.81 19.11 -1.33
CA ASP A 49 -9.65 18.23 -1.38
C ASP A 49 -9.65 17.55 -2.75
N SER A 50 -8.63 17.80 -3.54
CA SER A 50 -8.50 17.24 -4.89
C SER A 50 -8.23 15.73 -4.89
N TRP A 51 -7.73 15.21 -3.77
CA TRP A 51 -7.38 13.80 -3.60
C TRP A 51 -8.51 12.94 -3.02
N TRP A 52 -9.68 13.55 -2.82
CA TRP A 52 -10.82 12.84 -2.25
C TRP A 52 -11.32 11.74 -3.18
N GLU A 53 -11.46 10.54 -2.64
CA GLU A 53 -12.16 9.45 -3.33
C GLU A 53 -13.37 8.93 -2.54
N ASN A 54 -14.24 8.16 -3.22
CA ASN A 54 -15.40 7.57 -2.57
C ASN A 54 -14.95 6.51 -1.56
N GLU A 55 -15.24 6.78 -0.27
CA GLU A 55 -14.97 5.84 0.81
C GLU A 55 -15.78 4.55 0.61
N THR A 56 -15.12 3.41 0.67
CA THR A 56 -15.72 2.08 0.62
C THR A 56 -15.74 1.42 2.00
N GLN A 57 -16.44 0.28 2.14
CA GLN A 57 -16.41 -0.48 3.39
C GLN A 57 -14.98 -0.93 3.73
N TRP A 58 -14.19 -1.33 2.73
CA TRP A 58 -12.79 -1.69 2.89
C TRP A 58 -11.95 -0.55 3.51
N HIS A 59 -12.13 0.71 3.09
CA HIS A 59 -11.46 1.86 3.72
C HIS A 59 -11.85 1.99 5.20
N ARG A 60 -13.15 1.82 5.52
CA ARG A 60 -13.63 1.93 6.90
C ARG A 60 -13.10 0.82 7.78
N ASP A 61 -13.08 -0.40 7.27
CA ASP A 61 -12.56 -1.55 8.00
C ASP A 61 -11.09 -1.33 8.35
N TRP A 62 -10.30 -0.84 7.40
CA TRP A 62 -8.92 -0.45 7.67
C TRP A 62 -8.79 0.68 8.68
N LYS A 63 -9.52 1.78 8.49
CA LYS A 63 -9.48 2.93 9.41
C LYS A 63 -9.92 2.56 10.83
N ASN A 64 -10.86 1.65 10.98
CA ASN A 64 -11.35 1.21 12.29
C ASN A 64 -10.30 0.44 13.12
N ASN A 65 -9.22 -0.04 12.50
CA ASN A 65 -8.09 -0.63 13.24
C ASN A 65 -7.18 0.42 13.89
N TYR A 66 -7.49 1.72 13.78
CA TYR A 66 -6.68 2.79 14.35
C TYR A 66 -7.51 3.67 15.30
N PRO A 67 -6.85 4.34 16.27
CA PRO A 67 -7.51 5.31 17.14
C PRO A 67 -8.33 6.35 16.36
N VAL A 68 -9.49 6.72 16.89
CA VAL A 68 -10.42 7.65 16.20
C VAL A 68 -9.76 9.00 15.91
N GLU A 69 -8.90 9.46 16.81
CA GLU A 69 -8.16 10.73 16.70
C GLU A 69 -7.15 10.74 15.55
N TRP A 70 -6.68 9.58 15.09
CA TRP A 70 -5.75 9.45 13.95
C TRP A 70 -6.46 9.34 12.59
N GLN A 71 -7.77 9.03 12.59
CA GLN A 71 -8.53 8.81 11.34
C GLN A 71 -8.91 10.15 10.71
N GLU A 72 -8.87 10.25 9.39
CA GLU A 72 -9.25 11.47 8.62
C GLU A 72 -8.69 12.76 9.23
N THR A 73 -7.40 12.77 9.51
CA THR A 73 -6.71 13.92 10.12
C THR A 73 -6.29 14.89 9.02
N VAL A 74 -6.59 16.18 9.21
CA VAL A 74 -6.12 17.23 8.30
C VAL A 74 -4.62 17.40 8.45
N HIS A 75 -3.88 17.14 7.38
CA HIS A 75 -2.47 17.50 7.26
C HIS A 75 -2.36 18.90 6.64
N PHE A 76 -1.51 19.73 7.21
CA PHE A 76 -1.30 21.10 6.79
C PHE A 76 0.18 21.31 6.45
N ASP A 77 0.46 21.75 5.23
CA ASP A 77 1.78 22.25 4.89
C ASP A 77 1.87 23.73 5.26
N SER A 78 2.83 24.07 6.11
CA SER A 78 3.01 25.43 6.63
C SER A 78 3.68 26.38 5.62
N ILE A 79 4.25 25.86 4.52
CA ILE A 79 5.00 26.65 3.55
C ILE A 79 4.05 27.24 2.51
N ASP A 80 3.21 26.44 1.90
CA ASP A 80 2.30 26.84 0.81
C ASP A 80 0.83 26.88 1.25
N GLY A 81 0.54 26.43 2.47
CA GLY A 81 -0.81 26.47 3.06
C GLY A 81 -1.74 25.38 2.54
N GLU A 82 -1.20 24.40 1.81
CA GLU A 82 -1.97 23.27 1.30
C GLU A 82 -2.51 22.39 2.43
N LYS A 83 -3.69 21.79 2.21
CA LYS A 83 -4.37 20.96 3.21
C LYS A 83 -5.03 19.76 2.57
N HIS A 84 -4.70 18.59 3.08
CA HIS A 84 -5.36 17.34 2.67
C HIS A 84 -5.75 16.52 3.89
N ILE A 85 -6.72 15.62 3.70
CA ILE A 85 -7.16 14.67 4.73
C ILE A 85 -6.38 13.38 4.54
N ALA A 86 -5.50 13.07 5.49
CA ALA A 86 -4.87 11.75 5.57
C ALA A 86 -5.89 10.72 6.08
N ASP A 87 -5.94 9.53 5.49
CA ASP A 87 -6.80 8.45 5.98
C ASP A 87 -6.45 8.11 7.44
N ILE A 88 -5.17 7.91 7.74
CA ILE A 88 -4.62 7.80 9.10
C ILE A 88 -3.37 8.67 9.20
N LYS A 89 -3.27 9.40 10.32
CA LYS A 89 -2.03 10.09 10.71
C LYS A 89 -1.72 9.76 12.16
N THR A 90 -0.63 9.03 12.38
CA THR A 90 -0.20 8.60 13.71
C THR A 90 0.46 9.72 14.51
N ASP A 91 0.62 9.54 15.82
CA ASP A 91 1.34 10.49 16.68
C ASP A 91 2.82 10.64 16.31
N THR A 92 3.40 9.63 15.66
CA THR A 92 4.77 9.68 15.14
C THR A 92 4.88 10.41 13.80
N GLY A 93 3.76 10.89 13.25
CA GLY A 93 3.70 11.58 11.96
C GLY A 93 3.70 10.68 10.74
N LEU A 94 3.59 9.35 10.92
CA LEU A 94 3.39 8.43 9.81
C LEU A 94 1.97 8.63 9.25
N VAL A 95 1.87 8.79 7.94
CA VAL A 95 0.61 8.78 7.20
C VAL A 95 0.41 7.41 6.58
N ILE A 96 -0.79 6.86 6.66
CA ILE A 96 -1.19 5.63 5.99
C ILE A 96 -2.38 5.97 5.09
N GLU A 97 -2.20 5.78 3.79
CA GLU A 97 -3.23 6.00 2.78
C GLU A 97 -3.76 4.66 2.27
N PHE A 98 -5.08 4.51 2.25
CA PHE A 98 -5.78 3.33 1.77
C PHE A 98 -6.30 3.58 0.35
N GLN A 99 -5.63 3.06 -0.67
CA GLN A 99 -5.96 3.34 -2.06
C GLN A 99 -6.79 2.23 -2.71
N ASN A 100 -8.02 2.54 -3.11
CA ASN A 100 -8.92 1.59 -3.75
C ASN A 100 -9.14 1.85 -5.25
N SER A 101 -9.00 3.10 -5.70
CA SER A 101 -9.10 3.50 -7.11
C SER A 101 -7.72 3.56 -7.80
N PRO A 102 -7.65 3.59 -9.12
CA PRO A 102 -6.41 3.94 -9.82
C PRO A 102 -5.95 5.35 -9.43
N ILE A 103 -4.63 5.52 -9.30
CA ILE A 103 -3.97 6.79 -9.06
C ILE A 103 -3.04 7.09 -10.25
N SER A 104 -2.83 8.36 -10.60
CA SER A 104 -1.84 8.75 -11.60
C SER A 104 -0.44 8.89 -11.00
N SER A 105 0.60 8.85 -11.84
CA SER A 105 1.99 9.08 -11.38
C SER A 105 2.15 10.46 -10.75
N GLU A 106 1.50 11.48 -11.34
CA GLU A 106 1.55 12.85 -10.83
C GLU A 106 0.89 12.95 -9.44
N GLU A 107 -0.26 12.31 -9.24
CA GLU A 107 -0.94 12.32 -7.94
C GLU A 107 -0.17 11.53 -6.89
N LEU A 108 0.45 10.40 -7.27
CA LEU A 108 1.32 9.61 -6.38
C LEU A 108 2.48 10.47 -5.87
N GLU A 109 3.22 11.10 -6.79
CA GLU A 109 4.37 11.96 -6.48
C GLU A 109 3.97 13.16 -5.60
N GLN A 110 2.83 13.81 -5.92
CA GLN A 110 2.31 14.92 -5.14
C GLN A 110 2.01 14.50 -3.69
N ARG A 111 1.31 13.38 -3.50
CA ARG A 111 0.97 12.89 -2.15
C ARG A 111 2.21 12.48 -1.35
N GLU A 112 3.16 11.79 -1.96
CA GLU A 112 4.42 11.39 -1.31
C GLU A 112 5.28 12.61 -0.94
N THR A 113 5.36 13.60 -1.81
CA THR A 113 6.06 14.86 -1.55
C THR A 113 5.40 15.65 -0.41
N PHE A 114 4.08 15.70 -0.39
CA PHE A 114 3.32 16.43 0.62
C PHE A 114 3.39 15.78 1.99
N TYR A 115 3.15 14.47 2.08
CA TYR A 115 3.15 13.76 3.37
C TYR A 115 4.55 13.41 3.87
N LYS A 116 5.53 13.22 3.00
CA LYS A 116 6.94 12.86 3.26
C LYS A 116 7.14 11.52 3.97
N ASN A 117 6.36 11.24 5.01
CA ASN A 117 6.40 9.98 5.76
C ASN A 117 5.08 9.23 5.55
N ILE A 118 4.95 8.56 4.42
CA ILE A 118 3.73 7.90 3.98
C ILE A 118 3.95 6.40 3.72
N VAL A 119 2.90 5.63 3.90
CA VAL A 119 2.80 4.22 3.53
C VAL A 119 1.48 4.00 2.79
N TRP A 120 1.53 3.25 1.72
CA TRP A 120 0.35 2.88 0.93
C TRP A 120 -0.15 1.49 1.29
N VAL A 121 -1.45 1.36 1.49
CA VAL A 121 -2.15 0.07 1.47
C VAL A 121 -3.13 0.11 0.31
N ILE A 122 -2.92 -0.74 -0.70
CA ILE A 122 -3.75 -0.75 -1.91
C ILE A 122 -4.70 -1.95 -1.91
N ASN A 123 -5.94 -1.71 -2.31
CA ASN A 123 -6.93 -2.78 -2.46
C ASN A 123 -6.61 -3.65 -3.69
N GLY A 124 -6.10 -4.84 -3.43
CA GLY A 124 -5.71 -5.83 -4.42
C GLY A 124 -6.85 -6.70 -4.96
N GLU A 125 -8.02 -6.71 -4.33
CA GLU A 125 -9.11 -7.60 -4.71
C GLU A 125 -9.52 -7.45 -6.17
N LYS A 126 -9.51 -6.23 -6.70
CA LYS A 126 -9.90 -5.95 -8.09
C LYS A 126 -8.96 -6.58 -9.13
N PHE A 127 -7.73 -6.85 -8.77
CA PHE A 127 -6.72 -7.44 -9.66
C PHE A 127 -6.12 -8.76 -9.13
N LYS A 128 -6.66 -9.31 -8.04
CA LYS A 128 -6.23 -10.59 -7.43
C LYS A 128 -6.08 -11.72 -8.44
N LYS A 129 -7.01 -11.82 -9.40
CA LYS A 129 -6.99 -12.84 -10.46
C LYS A 129 -5.83 -12.69 -11.45
N ASN A 130 -5.22 -11.51 -11.50
CA ASN A 130 -4.11 -11.17 -12.38
C ASN A 130 -2.77 -11.08 -11.62
N PHE A 131 -2.77 -11.36 -10.33
CA PHE A 131 -1.58 -11.31 -9.49
C PHE A 131 -1.30 -12.71 -8.94
N HIS A 132 -0.19 -13.28 -9.33
CA HIS A 132 0.19 -14.65 -9.00
C HIS A 132 1.43 -14.64 -8.12
N ILE A 133 1.30 -15.05 -6.87
CA ILE A 133 2.44 -15.31 -5.99
C ILE A 133 3.11 -16.60 -6.46
N LEU A 134 4.41 -16.53 -6.67
CA LEU A 134 5.22 -17.64 -7.14
C LEU A 134 6.05 -18.24 -5.98
N HIS A 135 7.15 -18.92 -6.29
CA HIS A 135 8.02 -19.55 -5.29
C HIS A 135 8.66 -18.54 -4.35
N GLY A 136 9.04 -19.04 -3.17
CA GLY A 136 9.78 -18.29 -2.17
C GLY A 136 11.18 -17.91 -2.67
N LEU A 137 11.66 -16.78 -2.22
CA LEU A 137 13.01 -16.28 -2.42
C LEU A 137 13.71 -16.16 -1.05
N PRO A 138 15.03 -16.29 -0.97
CA PRO A 138 15.76 -15.96 0.24
C PRO A 138 15.64 -14.47 0.58
N ASP A 139 15.99 -14.09 1.82
CA ASP A 139 16.12 -12.68 2.19
C ASP A 139 17.08 -11.97 1.21
N PRO A 140 16.72 -10.81 0.63
CA PRO A 140 17.62 -10.08 -0.27
C PRO A 140 18.95 -9.69 0.39
N ASN A 141 19.03 -9.63 1.72
CA ASN A 141 20.26 -9.36 2.47
C ASN A 141 21.07 -10.62 2.80
N SER A 142 20.59 -11.81 2.43
CA SER A 142 21.30 -13.07 2.73
C SER A 142 22.59 -13.20 1.92
N TYR A 143 23.52 -14.03 2.43
CA TYR A 143 24.75 -14.34 1.71
C TYR A 143 24.48 -15.05 0.38
N LEU A 144 23.38 -15.79 0.28
CA LEU A 144 23.01 -16.53 -0.92
C LEU A 144 22.80 -15.61 -2.12
N VAL A 145 22.18 -14.45 -1.92
CA VAL A 145 21.89 -13.45 -2.97
C VAL A 145 23.15 -12.78 -3.51
N LYS A 146 24.27 -12.84 -2.78
CA LYS A 146 25.56 -12.33 -3.27
C LYS A 146 26.06 -13.11 -4.48
N ASP A 147 25.76 -14.41 -4.54
CA ASP A 147 26.20 -15.31 -5.60
C ASP A 147 25.06 -15.72 -6.55
N VAL A 148 23.87 -15.97 -6.01
CA VAL A 148 22.71 -16.46 -6.76
C VAL A 148 21.93 -15.30 -7.39
N VAL A 149 21.59 -15.47 -8.65
CA VAL A 149 20.87 -14.49 -9.46
C VAL A 149 19.59 -15.12 -9.99
N PHE A 150 18.44 -14.70 -9.49
CA PHE A 150 17.14 -15.18 -9.94
C PHE A 150 16.68 -14.46 -11.22
N PHE A 151 15.87 -15.15 -12.02
CA PHE A 151 15.28 -14.58 -13.21
C PHE A 151 13.82 -14.21 -12.97
N PRO A 152 13.32 -13.10 -13.55
CA PRO A 152 11.90 -12.81 -13.58
C PRO A 152 11.16 -13.90 -14.37
N ARG A 153 9.86 -14.06 -14.10
CA ARG A 153 9.02 -14.93 -14.92
C ARG A 153 9.02 -14.42 -16.37
N LYS A 154 9.52 -15.26 -17.27
CA LYS A 154 9.37 -15.09 -18.73
C LYS A 154 8.75 -16.37 -19.29
N HIS A 155 8.16 -16.28 -20.48
CA HIS A 155 7.36 -17.35 -21.10
C HIS A 155 7.97 -18.76 -21.03
N ASN A 156 9.28 -18.90 -21.01
CA ASN A 156 9.94 -20.21 -21.07
C ASN A 156 10.48 -20.74 -19.73
N HIS A 157 10.57 -19.92 -18.67
CA HIS A 157 11.25 -20.36 -17.43
C HIS A 157 10.37 -20.29 -16.19
N GLN A 158 9.17 -19.71 -16.26
CA GLN A 158 8.24 -19.55 -15.14
C GLN A 158 8.86 -18.99 -13.84
N GLY A 159 10.03 -18.33 -13.94
CA GLY A 159 10.78 -17.83 -12.79
C GLY A 159 11.45 -18.89 -11.92
N LYS A 160 11.51 -20.15 -12.38
CA LYS A 160 12.06 -21.29 -11.60
C LYS A 160 13.52 -21.58 -11.88
N VAL A 161 14.27 -20.60 -12.32
CA VAL A 161 15.68 -20.77 -12.67
C VAL A 161 16.54 -19.63 -12.09
N PHE A 162 17.81 -19.95 -11.87
CA PHE A 162 18.84 -19.02 -11.41
C PHE A 162 20.17 -19.32 -12.09
N TYR A 163 21.17 -18.46 -11.90
CA TYR A 163 22.58 -18.76 -12.17
C TYR A 163 23.44 -18.32 -10.98
N ARG A 164 24.65 -18.89 -10.88
CA ARG A 164 25.64 -18.45 -9.89
C ARG A 164 26.66 -17.53 -10.54
N LYS A 165 26.96 -16.39 -9.91
CA LYS A 165 27.99 -15.44 -10.37
C LYS A 165 29.37 -16.11 -10.34
N SER A 166 29.65 -16.91 -9.30
CA SER A 166 30.90 -17.66 -9.12
C SER A 166 31.21 -18.65 -10.24
N GLU A 167 30.17 -19.23 -10.87
CA GLU A 167 30.34 -20.18 -11.98
C GLU A 167 30.48 -19.50 -13.35
N ASN A 168 30.27 -18.18 -13.41
CA ASN A 168 30.20 -17.43 -14.67
C ASN A 168 31.11 -16.17 -14.63
N PRO A 169 32.40 -16.33 -14.31
CA PRO A 169 33.32 -15.20 -14.27
C PRO A 169 33.58 -14.70 -15.70
N GLY A 170 33.11 -13.51 -16.03
CA GLY A 170 33.58 -12.76 -17.19
C GLY A 170 32.68 -12.69 -18.41
N ASN A 171 31.58 -13.43 -18.55
CA ASN A 171 30.67 -13.23 -19.67
C ASN A 171 29.18 -13.34 -19.30
N PRO A 172 28.47 -12.21 -19.10
CA PRO A 172 27.06 -12.21 -18.72
C PRO A 172 26.10 -12.67 -19.84
N LYS A 173 26.58 -12.90 -21.08
CA LYS A 173 25.75 -13.31 -22.22
C LYS A 173 25.52 -14.80 -22.30
N MET A 174 26.37 -15.61 -21.67
CA MET A 174 26.27 -17.08 -21.66
C MET A 174 26.49 -17.56 -20.22
N VAL A 175 25.42 -17.78 -19.48
CA VAL A 175 25.47 -18.27 -18.10
C VAL A 175 24.95 -19.69 -18.01
N ARG A 176 25.56 -20.48 -17.13
CA ARG A 176 25.03 -21.80 -16.76
C ARG A 176 23.79 -21.57 -15.89
N ILE A 177 22.65 -22.08 -16.35
CA ILE A 177 21.37 -21.95 -15.70
C ILE A 177 21.07 -23.21 -14.88
N HIS A 178 20.56 -23.01 -13.67
CA HIS A 178 20.17 -24.03 -12.72
C HIS A 178 18.68 -23.94 -12.39
N GLY A 179 18.08 -25.04 -11.96
CA GLY A 179 16.72 -25.07 -11.44
C GLY A 179 16.67 -24.69 -9.96
N ILE A 180 15.68 -23.92 -9.54
CA ILE A 180 15.53 -23.48 -8.13
C ILE A 180 15.49 -24.67 -7.17
N HIS A 181 14.94 -25.81 -7.60
CA HIS A 181 14.89 -27.03 -6.78
C HIS A 181 16.27 -27.53 -6.31
N GLU A 182 17.35 -27.16 -7.00
CA GLU A 182 18.73 -27.53 -6.63
C GLU A 182 19.21 -26.83 -5.36
N ILE A 183 18.62 -25.68 -5.02
CA ILE A 183 18.98 -24.87 -3.85
C ILE A 183 17.78 -24.61 -2.91
N GLN A 184 16.71 -25.40 -3.02
CA GLN A 184 15.50 -25.18 -2.23
C GLN A 184 15.77 -25.15 -0.72
N GLU A 185 16.59 -26.06 -0.21
CA GLU A 185 16.95 -26.10 1.22
C GLU A 185 17.73 -24.85 1.66
N GLU A 186 18.58 -24.29 0.80
CA GLU A 186 19.31 -23.06 1.06
C GLU A 186 18.34 -21.86 1.10
N ILE A 187 17.40 -21.82 0.14
CA ILE A 187 16.35 -20.80 0.11
C ILE A 187 15.50 -20.86 1.39
N ASP A 188 15.05 -22.05 1.80
CA ASP A 188 14.17 -22.23 2.95
C ASP A 188 14.84 -21.77 4.28
N LYS A 189 16.13 -21.96 4.43
CA LYS A 189 16.89 -21.46 5.58
C LYS A 189 16.93 -19.94 5.67
N GLU A 190 17.06 -19.29 4.52
CA GLU A 190 17.17 -17.84 4.39
C GLU A 190 15.83 -17.13 4.08
N TYR A 191 14.74 -17.87 4.03
CA TYR A 191 13.42 -17.34 3.71
C TYR A 191 12.89 -16.41 4.82
N ARG A 192 12.43 -15.22 4.43
CA ARG A 192 11.83 -14.20 5.31
C ARG A 192 10.55 -13.60 4.71
N GLY A 193 9.78 -14.44 4.03
CA GLY A 193 8.50 -14.04 3.45
C GLY A 193 8.59 -13.49 2.01
N HIS A 194 9.77 -13.46 1.40
CA HIS A 194 9.95 -12.95 0.04
C HIS A 194 9.49 -13.97 -0.99
N HIS A 195 8.79 -13.47 -2.02
CA HIS A 195 8.31 -14.28 -3.14
C HIS A 195 8.53 -13.58 -4.46
N LEU A 196 8.88 -14.35 -5.47
CA LEU A 196 8.68 -13.89 -6.84
C LEU A 196 7.18 -13.85 -7.13
N TYR A 197 6.77 -12.95 -8.01
CA TYR A 197 5.37 -12.83 -8.42
C TYR A 197 5.28 -12.56 -9.93
N ASP A 198 4.08 -12.73 -10.46
CA ASP A 198 3.71 -12.34 -11.81
C ASP A 198 2.44 -11.49 -11.74
N TRP A 199 2.54 -10.25 -12.17
CA TRP A 199 1.40 -9.33 -12.24
C TRP A 199 1.03 -9.09 -13.69
N VAL A 200 0.03 -9.83 -14.17
CA VAL A 200 -0.52 -9.66 -15.51
C VAL A 200 -1.24 -8.33 -15.60
N ARG A 201 -0.80 -7.43 -16.49
CA ARG A 201 -1.29 -6.05 -16.61
C ARG A 201 -1.10 -5.24 -15.31
N PRO A 202 0.15 -5.03 -14.91
CA PRO A 202 0.45 -4.34 -13.67
C PRO A 202 -0.07 -2.90 -13.69
N ARG A 203 -0.42 -2.40 -12.54
CA ARG A 203 -0.59 -0.97 -12.30
C ARG A 203 0.81 -0.38 -12.07
N SER A 204 1.47 0.03 -13.15
CA SER A 204 2.91 0.38 -13.17
C SER A 204 3.25 1.54 -12.24
N VAL A 205 2.30 2.42 -11.95
CA VAL A 205 2.46 3.55 -11.01
C VAL A 205 3.02 3.12 -9.65
N TRP A 206 2.68 1.93 -9.16
CA TRP A 206 3.17 1.45 -7.88
C TRP A 206 4.65 1.04 -7.86
N TYR A 207 5.29 0.90 -9.03
CA TYR A 207 6.74 0.72 -9.14
C TYR A 207 7.51 2.06 -9.10
N GLU A 208 6.80 3.19 -9.21
CA GLU A 208 7.34 4.53 -9.17
C GLU A 208 7.34 5.12 -7.75
N SER A 209 6.63 4.47 -6.81
CA SER A 209 6.52 4.90 -5.42
C SER A 209 7.86 4.81 -4.68
N ASP A 210 8.25 5.89 -4.03
CA ASP A 210 9.37 5.95 -3.09
C ASP A 210 8.96 5.44 -1.68
N ALA A 211 7.66 5.36 -1.43
CA ALA A 211 7.10 4.88 -0.18
C ALA A 211 6.88 3.36 -0.21
N LYS A 212 6.67 2.76 0.96
CA LYS A 212 6.30 1.34 1.06
C LYS A 212 4.87 1.14 0.54
N VAL A 213 4.71 0.16 -0.34
CA VAL A 213 3.42 -0.21 -0.93
C VAL A 213 3.04 -1.62 -0.50
N TYR A 214 1.92 -1.73 0.20
CA TYR A 214 1.35 -3.00 0.65
C TYR A 214 0.08 -3.32 -0.14
N ILE A 215 -0.02 -4.53 -0.67
CA ILE A 215 -1.19 -5.01 -1.40
C ILE A 215 -2.04 -5.87 -0.46
N ASP A 216 -3.30 -5.50 -0.28
CA ASP A 216 -4.30 -6.25 0.47
C ASP A 216 -5.20 -7.05 -0.47
N PHE A 217 -5.10 -8.37 -0.45
CA PHE A 217 -5.97 -9.27 -1.23
C PHE A 217 -7.18 -9.80 -0.45
N GLY A 218 -7.48 -9.21 0.72
CA GLY A 218 -8.65 -9.54 1.52
C GLY A 218 -8.46 -10.75 2.45
N ASP A 219 -7.24 -11.27 2.59
CA ASP A 219 -6.87 -12.32 3.55
C ASP A 219 -6.04 -11.74 4.72
N GLU A 220 -5.45 -12.60 5.56
CA GLU A 220 -4.67 -12.18 6.73
C GLU A 220 -3.27 -11.64 6.41
N LEU A 221 -2.90 -11.62 5.13
CA LEU A 221 -1.59 -11.15 4.69
C LEU A 221 -1.68 -9.83 3.94
N LEU A 222 -0.61 -9.07 4.05
CA LEU A 222 -0.25 -7.98 3.17
C LEU A 222 1.00 -8.36 2.39
N TRP A 223 1.08 -7.90 1.15
CA TRP A 223 2.19 -8.17 0.26
C TRP A 223 2.93 -6.87 -0.02
N ASN A 224 4.07 -6.67 0.66
CA ASN A 224 4.89 -5.49 0.47
C ASN A 224 5.68 -5.60 -0.84
N LEU A 225 5.40 -4.69 -1.78
CA LEU A 225 6.08 -4.61 -3.07
C LEU A 225 7.48 -4.04 -2.88
N GLN A 226 8.50 -4.72 -3.39
CA GLN A 226 9.90 -4.36 -3.18
C GLN A 226 10.75 -4.60 -4.42
N ILE A 227 11.86 -3.85 -4.52
CA ILE A 227 12.97 -4.21 -5.40
C ILE A 227 13.81 -5.26 -4.67
N TYR A 228 14.04 -6.41 -5.33
CA TYR A 228 14.73 -7.55 -4.74
C TYR A 228 16.26 -7.44 -4.85
N ASP A 229 16.75 -6.99 -5.99
CA ASP A 229 18.17 -6.92 -6.29
C ASP A 229 18.56 -5.64 -7.05
N ASP A 230 19.87 -5.42 -7.19
CA ASP A 230 20.48 -4.28 -7.88
C ASP A 230 20.20 -4.22 -9.40
N ARG A 231 19.61 -5.27 -9.95
CA ARG A 231 19.17 -5.34 -11.36
C ARG A 231 17.72 -4.93 -11.57
N GLY A 232 17.03 -4.56 -10.48
CA GLY A 232 15.63 -4.16 -10.52
C GLY A 232 14.65 -5.33 -10.59
N LEU A 233 15.05 -6.56 -10.23
CA LEU A 233 14.10 -7.65 -10.03
C LEU A 233 13.14 -7.26 -8.90
N THR A 234 11.83 -7.30 -9.17
CA THR A 234 10.82 -7.01 -8.15
C THR A 234 10.36 -8.28 -7.44
N CYS A 235 10.07 -8.17 -6.15
CA CYS A 235 9.47 -9.22 -5.33
C CYS A 235 8.34 -8.66 -4.48
N VAL A 236 7.62 -9.54 -3.80
CA VAL A 236 6.73 -9.18 -2.71
C VAL A 236 7.14 -9.89 -1.43
N GLN A 237 7.00 -9.20 -0.30
CA GLN A 237 7.22 -9.80 1.01
C GLN A 237 5.90 -9.94 1.75
N ALA A 238 5.58 -11.17 2.15
CA ALA A 238 4.42 -11.48 2.97
C ALA A 238 4.64 -10.99 4.41
N ILE A 239 3.70 -10.18 4.91
CA ILE A 239 3.60 -9.84 6.33
C ILE A 239 2.16 -10.05 6.80
N SER A 240 1.95 -10.43 8.05
CA SER A 240 0.59 -10.49 8.58
C SER A 240 0.01 -9.08 8.81
N LYS A 241 -1.30 -8.92 8.62
CA LYS A 241 -2.00 -7.68 8.95
C LYS A 241 -1.77 -7.29 10.41
N LEU A 242 -1.76 -8.27 11.31
CA LEU A 242 -1.48 -8.06 12.72
C LEU A 242 -0.08 -7.43 12.95
N ARG A 243 0.94 -7.94 12.23
CA ARG A 243 2.29 -7.37 12.30
C ARG A 243 2.31 -5.93 11.76
N PHE A 244 1.67 -5.68 10.64
CA PHE A 244 1.55 -4.34 10.07
C PHE A 244 0.88 -3.36 11.05
N LEU A 245 -0.27 -3.74 11.63
CA LEU A 245 -0.95 -2.93 12.64
C LEU A 245 -0.06 -2.66 13.85
N LYS A 246 0.63 -3.68 14.35
CA LYS A 246 1.57 -3.51 15.48
C LYS A 246 2.71 -2.54 15.15
N GLU A 247 3.29 -2.62 13.95
CA GLU A 247 4.38 -1.75 13.51
C GLU A 247 3.92 -0.31 13.24
N THR A 248 2.65 -0.11 12.88
CA THR A 248 2.07 1.21 12.56
C THR A 248 1.23 1.81 13.69
N GLY A 249 1.12 1.15 14.83
CA GLY A 249 0.40 1.64 16.01
C GLY A 249 -1.12 1.44 15.95
N GLY A 250 -1.59 0.52 15.12
CA GLY A 250 -3.00 0.12 15.08
C GLY A 250 -3.43 -0.68 16.30
N ASN A 251 -4.74 -0.79 16.52
CA ASN A 251 -5.33 -1.61 17.56
C ASN A 251 -5.12 -3.10 17.24
N ILE A 252 -4.61 -3.84 18.20
CA ILE A 252 -4.33 -5.29 18.09
C ILE A 252 -5.26 -6.13 18.96
N GLU A 253 -6.25 -5.49 19.62
CA GLU A 253 -7.27 -6.19 20.37
C GLU A 253 -8.37 -6.68 19.40
N SER A 254 -8.45 -7.97 19.25
CA SER A 254 -9.56 -8.71 18.60
C SER A 254 -10.45 -9.35 19.64
#